data_9bde52bec59221d2218a04a87e7273d6
#
_entry.id   9bde52bec59221d2218a04a87e7273d6
#
_cell.length_a   1.000
_cell.length_b   1.000
_cell.length_c   1.000
_cell.angle_alpha   90.00
_cell.angle_beta   90.00
_cell.angle_gamma   90.00
#
_symmetry.space_group_name_H-M   'P 1'
#
loop_
_entity.id
_entity.type
_entity.pdbx_description
1 polymer ?
#
loop_
_entity_poly.entity_id
_entity_poly.type
_entity_poly.pdbx_seq_one_letter_code
_entity_poly.pdbx_strand_id
1 'polypeptide(L)'
;QLFMKKSVKYVGIIFMSLAIASCTVEKKTSEKIAAIEVVKQDPVRSILTAQEQASMTPDEIIGRLKKGNENFSSNNLTQRDHSSQRRLATIGQYPKAIVLSCVDSRVPVEDVFDLGIGDIFVARVAGNIENSDIVGSMEFATAVAGSKVVIVMGHTSCGAVKHAIDNTDAASMKMNALQNLLNEIKPSVEMTAKDGEVSSKNVAFTNSVIHNNALKTVEDIRKASPKMASLEKEGKIKIVAAVYDMETGKVVFK
;
A
#
# COMPACT_ATOMS: atom_id res chain seq x y z
N GLN A 1 58.31 -50.48 2.68
CA GLN A 1 59.01 -51.03 1.55
C GLN A 1 58.38 -50.46 0.28
N LEU A 2 58.97 -49.80 -0.66
CA LEU A 2 60.30 -49.67 -1.21
C LEU A 2 60.30 -48.42 -2.09
N PHE A 3 61.04 -47.41 -1.83
CA PHE A 3 62.21 -46.86 -2.59
C PHE A 3 62.07 -46.85 -4.13
N MET A 4 62.12 -45.70 -4.79
CA MET A 4 63.31 -45.13 -5.47
C MET A 4 62.85 -44.02 -6.42
N LYS A 5 63.32 -42.83 -6.25
CA LYS A 5 64.49 -42.09 -6.79
C LYS A 5 64.44 -41.70 -8.27
N LYS A 6 64.43 -40.36 -8.39
CA LYS A 6 65.20 -39.52 -9.34
C LYS A 6 64.98 -39.65 -10.85
N SER A 7 64.70 -38.57 -11.51
CA SER A 7 65.68 -37.91 -12.36
C SER A 7 65.26 -36.52 -12.83
N VAL A 8 66.18 -35.58 -12.64
CA VAL A 8 66.18 -34.21 -13.14
C VAL A 8 66.72 -34.23 -14.56
N LYS A 9 66.12 -33.56 -15.50
CA LYS A 9 66.77 -33.09 -16.72
C LYS A 9 66.40 -31.66 -17.04
N TYR A 10 67.39 -30.80 -16.96
CA TYR A 10 67.40 -29.43 -17.50
C TYR A 10 67.58 -29.50 -19.03
N VAL A 11 66.78 -28.63 -19.75
CA VAL A 11 67.15 -28.10 -21.08
C VAL A 11 66.18 -26.95 -21.27
N GLY A 12 66.56 -25.72 -21.33
CA GLY A 12 67.20 -24.97 -22.35
C GLY A 12 66.36 -23.72 -22.60
N ILE A 13 66.91 -22.59 -22.19
CA ILE A 13 66.30 -21.23 -22.38
C ILE A 13 66.44 -20.88 -23.88
N ILE A 14 65.35 -20.52 -24.51
CA ILE A 14 65.33 -19.69 -25.72
C ILE A 14 64.52 -18.45 -25.47
N PHE A 15 65.23 -17.34 -25.32
CA PHE A 15 64.63 -16.01 -25.36
C PHE A 15 64.24 -15.70 -26.81
N MET A 16 62.94 -15.54 -27.04
CA MET A 16 62.46 -14.97 -28.29
C MET A 16 61.66 -13.69 -27.91
N SER A 17 62.35 -12.57 -28.07
CA SER A 17 61.82 -11.24 -27.91
C SER A 17 60.82 -10.95 -29.01
N LEU A 18 59.53 -10.97 -28.69
CA LEU A 18 58.48 -10.40 -29.54
C LEU A 18 58.14 -9.01 -29.05
N ALA A 19 58.47 -8.04 -29.89
CA ALA A 19 58.05 -6.66 -29.70
C ALA A 19 56.52 -6.58 -29.78
N ILE A 20 55.86 -6.25 -28.65
CA ILE A 20 54.46 -5.95 -28.61
C ILE A 20 54.32 -4.46 -28.88
N ALA A 21 53.84 -4.13 -30.08
CA ALA A 21 53.32 -2.77 -30.38
C ALA A 21 52.07 -2.61 -29.52
N SER A 22 52.21 -1.88 -28.43
CA SER A 22 51.08 -1.44 -27.62
C SER A 22 50.34 -0.35 -28.37
N CYS A 23 49.22 -0.69 -28.98
CA CYS A 23 48.22 0.29 -29.40
C CYS A 23 47.67 1.00 -28.19
N THR A 24 48.06 2.26 -28.04
CA THR A 24 47.37 3.21 -27.15
C THR A 24 46.04 3.60 -27.75
N VAL A 25 45.05 2.76 -27.52
CA VAL A 25 43.64 3.12 -27.66
C VAL A 25 43.02 2.99 -26.27
N GLU A 26 42.31 4.08 -25.90
CA GLU A 26 41.48 4.17 -24.70
C GLU A 26 42.04 4.91 -23.49
N LYS A 27 42.11 6.20 -23.70
CA LYS A 27 41.84 7.16 -22.63
C LYS A 27 40.88 8.24 -23.13
N LYS A 28 39.68 7.85 -23.52
CA LYS A 28 38.61 8.83 -23.81
C LYS A 28 37.22 8.21 -23.66
N THR A 29 36.92 7.63 -22.51
CA THR A 29 35.51 7.37 -22.13
C THR A 29 35.37 7.27 -20.61
N SER A 30 36.08 8.13 -19.90
CA SER A 30 35.80 8.40 -18.49
C SER A 30 35.20 9.80 -18.39
N GLU A 31 34.21 10.08 -19.26
CA GLU A 31 33.39 11.27 -19.12
C GLU A 31 32.24 10.94 -18.18
N LYS A 32 32.36 11.54 -16.99
CA LYS A 32 31.27 12.10 -16.21
C LYS A 32 30.00 11.25 -16.10
N ILE A 33 30.05 10.14 -15.37
CA ILE A 33 28.97 9.85 -14.49
C ILE A 33 29.07 10.94 -13.42
N ALA A 34 28.36 12.05 -13.63
CA ALA A 34 28.13 13.00 -12.58
C ALA A 34 27.52 12.18 -11.43
N ALA A 35 28.27 12.04 -10.34
CA ALA A 35 27.74 11.49 -9.11
C ALA A 35 26.51 12.36 -8.82
N ILE A 36 25.32 11.78 -9.00
CA ILE A 36 24.12 12.36 -8.42
C ILE A 36 24.43 12.33 -6.93
N GLU A 37 24.79 13.47 -6.37
CA GLU A 37 24.84 13.67 -4.94
C GLU A 37 23.41 13.37 -4.46
N VAL A 38 23.20 12.15 -4.00
CA VAL A 38 22.01 11.80 -3.26
C VAL A 38 22.10 12.64 -2.00
N VAL A 39 21.41 13.77 -2.01
CA VAL A 39 21.21 14.58 -0.80
C VAL A 39 20.55 13.66 0.20
N LYS A 40 21.35 13.11 1.10
CA LYS A 40 20.88 12.23 2.16
C LYS A 40 20.08 13.07 3.13
N GLN A 41 18.77 13.14 2.92
CA GLN A 41 17.87 13.81 3.85
C GLN A 41 17.93 13.07 5.18
N ASP A 42 18.02 13.82 6.28
CA ASP A 42 17.91 13.24 7.60
C ASP A 42 16.54 12.57 7.75
N PRO A 43 16.47 11.35 8.31
CA PRO A 43 15.21 10.65 8.45
C PRO A 43 14.27 11.39 9.40
N VAL A 44 12.98 11.44 9.05
CA VAL A 44 11.93 12.04 9.88
C VAL A 44 11.81 11.27 11.20
N ARG A 45 11.97 11.97 12.32
CA ARG A 45 11.92 11.42 13.70
C ARG A 45 10.65 11.80 14.42
N SER A 46 9.99 12.87 14.03
CA SER A 46 8.75 13.36 14.65
C SER A 46 7.55 12.46 14.34
N ILE A 47 6.53 12.56 15.18
CA ILE A 47 5.19 12.02 14.98
C ILE A 47 4.20 13.18 14.93
N LEU A 48 2.98 12.91 14.48
CA LEU A 48 1.89 13.89 14.47
C LEU A 48 1.54 14.30 15.94
N THR A 49 1.32 15.59 16.13
CA THR A 49 0.91 16.16 17.43
C THR A 49 -0.59 16.46 17.44
N ALA A 50 -1.18 16.63 18.65
CA ALA A 50 -2.56 17.03 18.82
C ALA A 50 -2.88 18.36 18.10
N GLN A 51 -1.96 19.33 18.17
CA GLN A 51 -2.14 20.64 17.55
C GLN A 51 -2.13 20.54 16.03
N GLU A 52 -1.23 19.75 15.44
CA GLU A 52 -1.18 19.52 13.99
C GLU A 52 -2.43 18.79 13.52
N GLN A 53 -2.87 17.72 14.21
CA GLN A 53 -4.12 17.03 13.89
C GLN A 53 -5.31 18.00 13.94
N ALA A 54 -5.42 18.82 15.00
CA ALA A 54 -6.53 19.74 15.19
C ALA A 54 -6.58 20.83 14.10
N SER A 55 -5.43 21.28 13.61
CA SER A 55 -5.33 22.36 12.62
C SER A 55 -5.67 21.93 11.19
N MET A 56 -5.56 20.63 10.86
CA MET A 56 -5.83 20.13 9.51
C MET A 56 -7.31 20.03 9.21
N THR A 57 -7.72 20.43 8.01
CA THR A 57 -9.04 20.15 7.45
C THR A 57 -9.09 18.76 6.78
N PRO A 58 -10.29 18.17 6.58
CA PRO A 58 -10.42 16.91 5.82
C PRO A 58 -9.80 16.98 4.41
N ASP A 59 -9.93 18.10 3.71
CA ASP A 59 -9.38 18.27 2.35
C ASP A 59 -7.87 18.34 2.35
N GLU A 60 -7.25 19.03 3.29
CA GLU A 60 -5.79 19.05 3.46
C GLU A 60 -5.24 17.66 3.75
N ILE A 61 -5.94 16.86 4.57
CA ILE A 61 -5.55 15.48 4.86
C ILE A 61 -5.59 14.64 3.58
N ILE A 62 -6.68 14.71 2.81
CA ILE A 62 -6.79 13.99 1.52
C ILE A 62 -5.67 14.44 0.56
N GLY A 63 -5.38 15.74 0.50
CA GLY A 63 -4.27 16.26 -0.29
C GLY A 63 -2.92 15.69 0.10
N ARG A 64 -2.63 15.58 1.40
CA ARG A 64 -1.41 14.97 1.93
C ARG A 64 -1.32 13.47 1.61
N LEU A 65 -2.43 12.74 1.70
CA LEU A 65 -2.48 11.32 1.35
C LEU A 65 -2.24 11.10 -0.15
N LYS A 66 -2.83 11.94 -1.01
CA LYS A 66 -2.55 11.92 -2.45
C LYS A 66 -1.08 12.16 -2.74
N LYS A 67 -0.48 13.15 -2.08
CA LYS A 67 0.97 13.45 -2.22
C LYS A 67 1.83 12.29 -1.74
N GLY A 68 1.48 11.66 -0.61
CA GLY A 68 2.17 10.46 -0.13
C GLY A 68 2.09 9.31 -1.13
N ASN A 69 0.91 9.10 -1.76
CA ASN A 69 0.76 8.09 -2.79
C ASN A 69 1.58 8.39 -4.07
N GLU A 70 1.77 9.65 -4.44
CA GLU A 70 2.70 10.03 -5.51
C GLU A 70 4.14 9.62 -5.16
N ASN A 71 4.57 9.83 -3.92
CA ASN A 71 5.89 9.41 -3.45
C ASN A 71 6.05 7.88 -3.54
N PHE A 72 5.05 7.12 -3.05
CA PHE A 72 5.04 5.66 -3.13
C PHE A 72 5.10 5.17 -4.58
N SER A 73 4.20 5.64 -5.44
CA SER A 73 4.12 5.19 -6.84
C SER A 73 5.32 5.58 -7.69
N SER A 74 6.10 6.59 -7.26
CA SER A 74 7.37 6.98 -7.88
C SER A 74 8.61 6.40 -7.20
N ASN A 75 8.43 5.48 -6.23
CA ASN A 75 9.51 4.87 -5.43
C ASN A 75 10.41 5.91 -4.71
N ASN A 76 9.78 6.97 -4.19
CA ASN A 76 10.44 8.06 -3.50
C ASN A 76 9.86 8.26 -2.10
N LEU A 77 9.82 7.18 -1.30
CA LEU A 77 9.31 7.22 0.06
C LEU A 77 10.17 8.10 0.97
N THR A 78 9.50 8.80 1.86
CA THR A 78 10.14 9.59 2.92
C THR A 78 10.94 8.69 3.85
N GLN A 79 12.21 8.99 4.06
CA GLN A 79 13.03 8.26 5.02
C GLN A 79 12.56 8.57 6.45
N ARG A 80 12.32 7.54 7.26
CA ARG A 80 11.83 7.67 8.65
C ARG A 80 12.69 6.91 9.63
N ASP A 81 12.91 7.50 10.80
CA ASP A 81 13.49 6.82 11.96
C ASP A 81 12.35 6.21 12.80
N HIS A 82 11.92 5.00 12.41
CA HIS A 82 10.85 4.28 13.09
C HIS A 82 11.17 4.02 14.59
N SER A 83 12.45 3.91 14.96
CA SER A 83 12.85 3.72 16.35
C SER A 83 12.55 4.97 17.19
N SER A 84 12.85 6.15 16.66
CA SER A 84 12.49 7.43 17.29
C SER A 84 10.98 7.64 17.31
N GLN A 85 10.29 7.44 16.19
CA GLN A 85 8.83 7.60 16.11
C GLN A 85 8.10 6.67 17.08
N ARG A 86 8.50 5.40 17.18
CA ARG A 86 7.91 4.43 18.10
C ARG A 86 8.04 4.88 19.56
N ARG A 87 9.20 5.40 19.95
CA ARG A 87 9.39 5.91 21.33
C ARG A 87 8.53 7.14 21.61
N LEU A 88 8.44 8.06 20.68
CA LEU A 88 7.60 9.26 20.81
C LEU A 88 6.11 8.91 20.86
N ALA A 89 5.66 7.92 20.09
CA ALA A 89 4.26 7.49 20.03
C ALA A 89 3.74 6.86 21.33
N THR A 90 4.60 6.54 22.29
CA THR A 90 4.17 6.03 23.63
C THR A 90 3.44 7.07 24.46
N ILE A 91 3.63 8.35 24.17
CA ILE A 91 3.03 9.47 24.92
C ILE A 91 1.56 9.70 24.52
N GLY A 92 1.23 9.39 23.24
CA GLY A 92 -0.11 9.55 22.68
C GLY A 92 -0.10 9.32 21.17
N GLN A 93 -1.31 9.29 20.59
CA GLN A 93 -1.51 9.15 19.14
C GLN A 93 -2.54 10.17 18.67
N TYR A 94 -2.28 10.77 17.51
CA TYR A 94 -3.10 11.82 16.92
C TYR A 94 -3.31 11.56 15.41
N PRO A 95 -3.84 10.39 15.04
CA PRO A 95 -3.96 9.98 13.64
C PRO A 95 -4.94 10.87 12.90
N LYS A 96 -4.56 11.30 11.69
CA LYS A 96 -5.36 12.20 10.85
C LYS A 96 -6.51 11.53 10.12
N ALA A 97 -6.42 10.21 9.92
CA ALA A 97 -7.41 9.42 9.18
C ALA A 97 -7.52 7.99 9.71
N ILE A 98 -8.59 7.30 9.30
CA ILE A 98 -8.71 5.84 9.34
C ILE A 98 -8.92 5.30 7.94
N VAL A 99 -8.21 4.23 7.57
CA VAL A 99 -8.35 3.53 6.29
C VAL A 99 -8.89 2.14 6.54
N LEU A 100 -10.05 1.81 5.96
CA LEU A 100 -10.54 0.45 5.80
C LEU A 100 -9.99 -0.12 4.50
N SER A 101 -9.15 -1.14 4.60
CA SER A 101 -8.55 -1.81 3.45
C SER A 101 -8.84 -3.31 3.46
N CYS A 102 -8.54 -3.98 2.35
CA CYS A 102 -8.56 -5.43 2.30
C CYS A 102 -7.45 -6.03 3.17
N VAL A 103 -7.63 -7.29 3.63
CA VAL A 103 -6.56 -8.08 4.28
C VAL A 103 -5.47 -8.50 3.32
N ASP A 104 -5.60 -8.22 2.02
CA ASP A 104 -4.63 -8.62 0.99
C ASP A 104 -3.22 -8.18 1.38
N SER A 105 -2.29 -9.15 1.44
CA SER A 105 -0.91 -8.94 1.90
C SER A 105 -0.08 -8.02 0.98
N ARG A 106 -0.57 -7.72 -0.22
CA ARG A 106 0.08 -6.88 -1.21
C ARG A 106 -0.30 -5.40 -1.08
N VAL A 107 -1.13 -5.05 -0.08
CA VAL A 107 -1.60 -3.67 0.15
C VAL A 107 -1.01 -3.14 1.47
N PRO A 108 0.21 -2.59 1.47
CA PRO A 108 0.83 -1.99 2.65
C PRO A 108 0.31 -0.56 2.82
N VAL A 109 -0.79 -0.39 3.52
CA VAL A 109 -1.57 0.87 3.57
C VAL A 109 -0.72 2.08 3.96
N GLU A 110 0.10 1.93 4.99
CA GLU A 110 0.96 3.01 5.50
C GLU A 110 1.99 3.43 4.43
N ASP A 111 2.62 2.46 3.75
CA ASP A 111 3.59 2.75 2.68
C ASP A 111 2.89 3.36 1.46
N VAL A 112 1.69 2.85 1.09
CA VAL A 112 0.89 3.35 -0.05
C VAL A 112 0.63 4.86 0.06
N PHE A 113 0.51 5.37 1.29
CA PHE A 113 0.31 6.79 1.56
C PHE A 113 1.57 7.49 2.11
N ASP A 114 2.73 6.82 2.08
CA ASP A 114 3.99 7.36 2.58
C ASP A 114 3.88 7.94 4.00
N LEU A 115 3.42 7.12 4.95
CA LEU A 115 3.10 7.53 6.32
C LEU A 115 4.03 6.90 7.36
N GLY A 116 4.14 7.57 8.50
CA GLY A 116 4.89 7.13 9.66
C GLY A 116 4.01 6.54 10.77
N ILE A 117 4.68 6.13 11.85
CA ILE A 117 4.01 5.56 13.03
C ILE A 117 3.06 6.61 13.66
N GLY A 118 1.80 6.22 13.85
CA GLY A 118 0.78 7.07 14.48
C GLY A 118 0.08 8.04 13.54
N ASP A 119 0.41 8.05 12.25
CA ASP A 119 -0.18 8.97 11.27
C ASP A 119 -1.63 8.64 10.91
N ILE A 120 -1.98 7.35 10.89
CA ILE A 120 -3.34 6.86 10.59
C ILE A 120 -3.69 5.62 11.42
N PHE A 121 -5.00 5.36 11.54
CA PHE A 121 -5.51 4.03 11.86
C PHE A 121 -5.70 3.20 10.59
N VAL A 122 -5.50 1.89 10.69
CA VAL A 122 -5.77 0.95 9.60
C VAL A 122 -6.66 -0.17 10.13
N ALA A 123 -7.85 -0.32 9.55
CA ALA A 123 -8.73 -1.46 9.72
C ALA A 123 -8.67 -2.34 8.46
N ARG A 124 -8.68 -3.66 8.61
CA ARG A 124 -8.54 -4.58 7.47
C ARG A 124 -9.51 -5.75 7.57
N VAL A 125 -10.24 -5.97 6.49
CA VAL A 125 -11.10 -7.14 6.29
C VAL A 125 -11.14 -7.51 4.82
N ALA A 126 -11.24 -8.80 4.48
CA ALA A 126 -11.28 -9.23 3.09
C ALA A 126 -12.42 -8.52 2.32
N GLY A 127 -12.11 -7.96 1.14
CA GLY A 127 -13.06 -7.19 0.35
C GLY A 127 -13.42 -5.82 0.93
N ASN A 128 -12.71 -5.31 1.91
CA ASN A 128 -12.92 -3.97 2.51
C ASN A 128 -14.40 -3.65 2.81
N ILE A 129 -15.16 -4.65 3.26
CA ILE A 129 -16.55 -4.52 3.71
C ILE A 129 -16.59 -3.91 5.13
N GLU A 130 -17.73 -3.34 5.54
CA GLU A 130 -17.97 -2.96 6.92
C GLU A 130 -18.65 -4.10 7.70
N ASN A 131 -18.53 -4.03 9.01
CA ASN A 131 -19.29 -4.77 10.01
C ASN A 131 -19.29 -3.96 11.31
N SER A 132 -20.00 -4.44 12.34
CA SER A 132 -20.14 -3.71 13.62
C SER A 132 -18.79 -3.34 14.26
N ASP A 133 -17.80 -4.22 14.22
CA ASP A 133 -16.49 -3.96 14.85
C ASP A 133 -15.66 -2.95 14.05
N ILE A 134 -15.73 -3.02 12.72
CA ILE A 134 -15.10 -2.04 11.83
C ILE A 134 -15.76 -0.66 12.01
N VAL A 135 -17.08 -0.58 12.01
CA VAL A 135 -17.81 0.67 12.23
C VAL A 135 -17.49 1.24 13.61
N GLY A 136 -17.51 0.43 14.66
CA GLY A 136 -17.12 0.85 16.01
C GLY A 136 -15.69 1.39 16.08
N SER A 137 -14.76 0.78 15.36
CA SER A 137 -13.37 1.26 15.25
C SER A 137 -13.29 2.62 14.52
N MET A 138 -14.14 2.84 13.51
CA MET A 138 -14.23 4.12 12.81
C MET A 138 -14.85 5.21 13.68
N GLU A 139 -15.88 4.88 14.48
CA GLU A 139 -16.45 5.81 15.46
C GLU A 139 -15.42 6.21 16.52
N PHE A 140 -14.66 5.25 17.04
CA PHE A 140 -13.54 5.55 17.92
C PHE A 140 -12.52 6.49 17.24
N ALA A 141 -12.11 6.17 16.02
CA ALA A 141 -11.13 6.97 15.28
C ALA A 141 -11.62 8.42 15.07
N THR A 142 -12.87 8.61 14.70
CA THR A 142 -13.42 9.94 14.34
C THR A 142 -13.93 10.71 15.54
N ALA A 143 -14.82 10.12 16.34
CA ALA A 143 -15.50 10.81 17.42
C ALA A 143 -14.68 10.90 18.73
N VAL A 144 -13.72 9.98 18.94
CA VAL A 144 -12.91 9.94 20.15
C VAL A 144 -11.47 10.40 19.88
N ALA A 145 -10.81 9.83 18.87
CA ALA A 145 -9.41 10.12 18.59
C ALA A 145 -9.18 11.30 17.62
N GLY A 146 -10.24 11.90 17.06
CA GLY A 146 -10.15 13.14 16.28
C GLY A 146 -9.68 12.99 14.83
N SER A 147 -9.69 11.77 14.28
CA SER A 147 -9.45 11.56 12.84
C SER A 147 -10.53 12.22 11.99
N LYS A 148 -10.14 12.92 10.93
CA LYS A 148 -11.07 13.71 10.13
C LYS A 148 -11.38 13.12 8.75
N VAL A 149 -10.75 12.01 8.39
CA VAL A 149 -11.03 11.31 7.12
C VAL A 149 -11.20 9.82 7.37
N VAL A 150 -12.26 9.26 6.81
CA VAL A 150 -12.50 7.82 6.71
C VAL A 150 -12.35 7.44 5.24
N ILE A 151 -11.47 6.48 4.95
CA ILE A 151 -11.24 6.01 3.58
C ILE A 151 -11.61 4.55 3.50
N VAL A 152 -12.51 4.19 2.59
CA VAL A 152 -12.73 2.80 2.18
C VAL A 152 -11.90 2.55 0.93
N MET A 153 -10.83 1.78 1.07
CA MET A 153 -9.89 1.54 0.00
C MET A 153 -9.99 0.10 -0.53
N GLY A 154 -10.64 -0.05 -1.70
CA GLY A 154 -10.55 -1.27 -2.51
C GLY A 154 -9.21 -1.36 -3.23
N HIS A 155 -8.97 -2.48 -3.93
CA HIS A 155 -7.75 -2.66 -4.73
C HIS A 155 -8.00 -3.56 -5.93
N THR A 156 -7.27 -3.34 -7.01
CA THR A 156 -7.34 -4.21 -8.20
C THR A 156 -6.96 -5.65 -7.88
N SER A 157 -7.51 -6.61 -8.61
CA SER A 157 -7.27 -8.05 -8.41
C SER A 157 -7.65 -8.59 -7.02
N CYS A 158 -8.68 -8.02 -6.37
CA CYS A 158 -9.16 -8.46 -5.05
C CYS A 158 -9.75 -9.87 -5.11
N GLY A 159 -9.15 -10.79 -4.32
CA GLY A 159 -9.58 -12.19 -4.26
C GLY A 159 -11.02 -12.35 -3.76
N ALA A 160 -11.42 -11.64 -2.70
CA ALA A 160 -12.76 -11.72 -2.15
C ALA A 160 -13.82 -11.26 -3.16
N VAL A 161 -13.56 -10.18 -3.90
CA VAL A 161 -14.45 -9.70 -4.97
C VAL A 161 -14.56 -10.73 -6.09
N LYS A 162 -13.45 -11.34 -6.52
CA LYS A 162 -13.45 -12.41 -7.54
C LYS A 162 -14.32 -13.60 -7.11
N HIS A 163 -14.15 -14.06 -5.86
CA HIS A 163 -14.97 -15.15 -5.32
C HIS A 163 -16.45 -14.80 -5.21
N ALA A 164 -16.78 -13.54 -4.89
CA ALA A 164 -18.17 -13.07 -4.88
C ALA A 164 -18.79 -13.05 -6.29
N ILE A 165 -18.04 -12.58 -7.32
CA ILE A 165 -18.46 -12.59 -8.72
C ILE A 165 -18.73 -14.02 -9.20
N ASP A 166 -17.82 -14.95 -8.91
CA ASP A 166 -17.92 -16.36 -9.35
C ASP A 166 -18.90 -17.18 -8.50
N ASN A 167 -19.62 -16.57 -7.56
CA ASN A 167 -20.57 -17.22 -6.65
C ASN A 167 -19.99 -18.44 -5.94
N THR A 168 -18.76 -18.34 -5.45
CA THR A 168 -18.10 -19.43 -4.72
C THR A 168 -18.96 -19.89 -3.56
N ASP A 169 -19.24 -21.19 -3.50
CA ASP A 169 -19.96 -21.83 -2.40
C ASP A 169 -18.98 -22.21 -1.26
N ALA A 170 -18.64 -21.22 -0.45
CA ALA A 170 -17.77 -21.44 0.71
C ALA A 170 -18.45 -22.25 1.82
N ALA A 171 -19.79 -22.22 1.89
CA ALA A 171 -20.55 -22.95 2.89
C ALA A 171 -20.43 -24.48 2.72
N SER A 172 -20.45 -24.99 1.49
CA SER A 172 -20.24 -26.41 1.19
C SER A 172 -18.85 -26.90 1.66
N MET A 173 -17.86 -25.99 1.71
CA MET A 173 -16.52 -26.24 2.23
C MET A 173 -16.41 -26.00 3.75
N LYS A 174 -17.54 -25.86 4.46
CA LYS A 174 -17.62 -25.55 5.90
C LYS A 174 -16.99 -24.21 6.31
N MET A 175 -16.88 -23.26 5.38
CA MET A 175 -16.33 -21.92 5.61
C MET A 175 -17.47 -20.89 5.71
N ASN A 176 -18.37 -21.04 6.70
CA ASN A 176 -19.56 -20.19 6.83
C ASN A 176 -19.24 -18.71 7.04
N ALA A 177 -18.18 -18.39 7.79
CA ALA A 177 -17.76 -17.00 7.98
C ALA A 177 -17.30 -16.36 6.66
N LEU A 178 -16.58 -17.10 5.81
CA LEU A 178 -16.21 -16.64 4.46
C LEU A 178 -17.46 -16.47 3.59
N GLN A 179 -18.42 -17.41 3.65
CA GLN A 179 -19.67 -17.29 2.91
C GLN A 179 -20.43 -16.01 3.27
N ASN A 180 -20.53 -15.69 4.57
CA ASN A 180 -21.17 -14.45 5.02
C ASN A 180 -20.45 -13.21 4.48
N LEU A 181 -19.12 -13.19 4.53
CA LEU A 181 -18.31 -12.12 3.97
C LEU A 181 -18.53 -11.96 2.45
N LEU A 182 -18.57 -13.04 1.69
CA LEU A 182 -18.84 -12.99 0.26
C LEU A 182 -20.27 -12.47 -0.03
N ASN A 183 -21.24 -12.80 0.81
CA ASN A 183 -22.61 -12.32 0.69
C ASN A 183 -22.70 -10.79 0.89
N GLU A 184 -21.86 -10.17 1.73
CA GLU A 184 -21.79 -8.70 1.85
C GLU A 184 -21.28 -8.01 0.57
N ILE A 185 -20.47 -8.70 -0.25
CA ILE A 185 -19.96 -8.18 -1.52
C ILE A 185 -20.98 -8.37 -2.67
N LYS A 186 -21.85 -9.39 -2.61
CA LYS A 186 -22.79 -9.71 -3.70
C LYS A 186 -23.63 -8.53 -4.19
N PRO A 187 -24.20 -7.66 -3.34
CA PRO A 187 -24.93 -6.50 -3.81
C PRO A 187 -24.12 -5.58 -4.73
N SER A 188 -22.79 -5.50 -4.49
CA SER A 188 -21.88 -4.75 -5.36
C SER A 188 -21.71 -5.38 -6.74
N VAL A 189 -21.76 -6.71 -6.83
CA VAL A 189 -21.80 -7.44 -8.11
C VAL A 189 -23.11 -7.17 -8.84
N GLU A 190 -24.23 -7.22 -8.12
CA GLU A 190 -25.58 -7.07 -8.69
C GLU A 190 -25.83 -5.65 -9.25
N MET A 191 -25.33 -4.62 -8.56
CA MET A 191 -25.47 -3.22 -9.00
C MET A 191 -24.50 -2.83 -10.13
N THR A 192 -23.50 -3.64 -10.42
CA THR A 192 -22.55 -3.35 -11.49
C THR A 192 -23.15 -3.64 -12.86
N ALA A 193 -23.04 -2.68 -13.80
CA ALA A 193 -23.50 -2.85 -15.16
C ALA A 193 -22.84 -4.09 -15.82
N LYS A 194 -23.68 -4.92 -16.46
CA LYS A 194 -23.26 -6.20 -17.04
C LYS A 194 -22.86 -6.04 -18.50
N ASP A 195 -21.78 -5.31 -18.73
CA ASP A 195 -21.17 -5.21 -20.05
C ASP A 195 -20.23 -6.39 -20.28
N GLY A 196 -20.68 -7.35 -21.08
CA GLY A 196 -19.93 -8.58 -21.39
C GLY A 196 -20.13 -9.70 -20.36
N GLU A 197 -19.13 -10.56 -20.22
CA GLU A 197 -19.19 -11.72 -19.35
C GLU A 197 -19.14 -11.34 -17.87
N VAL A 198 -20.12 -11.83 -17.08
CA VAL A 198 -20.14 -11.72 -15.61
C VAL A 198 -19.25 -12.82 -15.03
N SER A 199 -17.97 -12.56 -14.96
CA SER A 199 -16.96 -13.52 -14.53
C SER A 199 -15.77 -12.78 -13.94
N SER A 200 -15.10 -13.37 -12.97
CA SER A 200 -13.85 -12.82 -12.39
C SER A 200 -12.68 -12.80 -13.39
N LYS A 201 -12.81 -13.50 -14.52
CA LYS A 201 -11.87 -13.45 -15.64
C LYS A 201 -12.00 -12.17 -16.47
N ASN A 202 -13.19 -11.55 -16.45
CA ASN A 202 -13.40 -10.23 -17.07
C ASN A 202 -12.82 -9.15 -16.13
N VAL A 203 -11.60 -8.69 -16.45
CA VAL A 203 -10.86 -7.71 -15.63
C VAL A 203 -11.62 -6.39 -15.52
N ALA A 204 -12.23 -5.92 -16.61
CA ALA A 204 -12.98 -4.66 -16.61
C ALA A 204 -14.20 -4.74 -15.68
N PHE A 205 -14.98 -5.83 -15.78
CA PHE A 205 -16.10 -6.08 -14.90
C PHE A 205 -15.65 -6.19 -13.43
N THR A 206 -14.60 -6.97 -13.16
CA THR A 206 -14.06 -7.13 -11.81
C THR A 206 -13.64 -5.77 -11.20
N ASN A 207 -12.97 -4.92 -11.96
CA ASN A 207 -12.56 -3.59 -11.51
C ASN A 207 -13.77 -2.68 -11.25
N SER A 208 -14.82 -2.78 -12.05
CA SER A 208 -16.09 -2.06 -11.83
C SER A 208 -16.77 -2.51 -10.53
N VAL A 209 -16.80 -3.82 -10.25
CA VAL A 209 -17.31 -4.36 -8.98
C VAL A 209 -16.48 -3.88 -7.80
N ILE A 210 -15.14 -3.91 -7.87
CA ILE A 210 -14.25 -3.40 -6.82
C ILE A 210 -14.57 -1.94 -6.50
N HIS A 211 -14.75 -1.13 -7.53
CA HIS A 211 -15.10 0.27 -7.39
C HIS A 211 -16.46 0.47 -6.71
N ASN A 212 -17.49 -0.23 -7.18
CA ASN A 212 -18.84 -0.18 -6.63
C ASN A 212 -18.89 -0.69 -5.19
N ASN A 213 -18.08 -1.71 -4.86
CA ASN A 213 -17.98 -2.24 -3.51
C ASN A 213 -17.40 -1.20 -2.54
N ALA A 214 -16.38 -0.46 -2.94
CA ALA A 214 -15.85 0.62 -2.11
C ALA A 214 -16.87 1.75 -1.88
N LEU A 215 -17.62 2.14 -2.92
CA LEU A 215 -18.69 3.15 -2.83
C LEU A 215 -19.85 2.66 -1.95
N LYS A 216 -20.30 1.41 -2.17
CA LYS A 216 -21.37 0.82 -1.35
C LYS A 216 -20.98 0.78 0.12
N THR A 217 -19.79 0.34 0.43
CA THR A 217 -19.29 0.29 1.82
C THR A 217 -19.28 1.68 2.48
N VAL A 218 -18.94 2.74 1.73
CA VAL A 218 -19.05 4.12 2.22
C VAL A 218 -20.50 4.46 2.59
N GLU A 219 -21.48 4.11 1.74
CA GLU A 219 -22.90 4.35 2.01
C GLU A 219 -23.40 3.54 3.21
N ASP A 220 -22.94 2.30 3.35
CA ASP A 220 -23.35 1.43 4.45
C ASP A 220 -22.76 1.90 5.79
N ILE A 221 -21.52 2.40 5.80
CA ILE A 221 -20.93 3.08 6.97
C ILE A 221 -21.78 4.29 7.41
N ARG A 222 -22.26 5.12 6.46
CA ARG A 222 -23.14 6.26 6.76
C ARG A 222 -24.45 5.83 7.39
N LYS A 223 -25.02 4.72 6.93
CA LYS A 223 -26.26 4.14 7.48
C LYS A 223 -26.02 3.51 8.86
N ALA A 224 -24.91 2.80 9.02
CA ALA A 224 -24.58 2.08 10.24
C ALA A 224 -24.17 3.01 11.40
N SER A 225 -23.60 4.19 11.09
CA SER A 225 -23.19 5.16 12.11
C SER A 225 -23.83 6.53 11.94
N PRO A 226 -24.98 6.79 12.58
CA PRO A 226 -25.60 8.12 12.62
C PRO A 226 -24.64 9.20 13.13
N LYS A 227 -23.70 8.83 14.04
CA LYS A 227 -22.71 9.77 14.57
C LYS A 227 -21.74 10.24 13.48
N MET A 228 -21.17 9.32 12.70
CA MET A 228 -20.26 9.69 11.61
C MET A 228 -21.01 10.45 10.50
N ALA A 229 -22.24 10.05 10.16
CA ALA A 229 -23.06 10.77 9.20
C ALA A 229 -23.33 12.24 9.64
N SER A 230 -23.56 12.48 10.95
CA SER A 230 -23.69 13.83 11.50
C SER A 230 -22.39 14.62 11.39
N LEU A 231 -21.26 14.03 11.78
CA LEU A 231 -19.96 14.69 11.69
C LEU A 231 -19.60 15.06 10.24
N GLU A 232 -19.94 14.21 9.27
CA GLU A 232 -19.74 14.46 7.84
C GLU A 232 -20.64 15.60 7.36
N LYS A 233 -21.93 15.60 7.73
CA LYS A 233 -22.87 16.70 7.41
C LYS A 233 -22.42 18.05 7.99
N GLU A 234 -21.78 18.03 9.15
CA GLU A 234 -21.21 19.22 9.79
C GLU A 234 -19.86 19.65 9.17
N GLY A 235 -19.35 18.92 8.19
CA GLY A 235 -18.05 19.18 7.55
C GLY A 235 -16.85 18.88 8.44
N LYS A 236 -17.04 18.20 9.57
CA LYS A 236 -15.98 17.85 10.52
C LYS A 236 -15.14 16.67 10.06
N ILE A 237 -15.76 15.76 9.32
CA ILE A 237 -15.09 14.62 8.70
C ILE A 237 -15.49 14.50 7.23
N LYS A 238 -14.73 13.68 6.46
CA LYS A 238 -15.14 13.15 5.14
C LYS A 238 -15.05 11.64 5.13
N ILE A 239 -16.04 10.99 4.51
CA ILE A 239 -16.05 9.55 4.28
C ILE A 239 -15.97 9.35 2.77
N VAL A 240 -14.87 8.77 2.29
CA VAL A 240 -14.57 8.68 0.85
C VAL A 240 -14.18 7.27 0.45
N ALA A 241 -14.51 6.91 -0.80
CA ALA A 241 -14.03 5.68 -1.41
C ALA A 241 -12.71 5.95 -2.16
N ALA A 242 -11.87 4.92 -2.24
CA ALA A 242 -10.65 4.93 -3.05
C ALA A 242 -10.38 3.53 -3.60
N VAL A 243 -9.61 3.45 -4.67
CA VAL A 243 -9.14 2.17 -5.22
C VAL A 243 -7.64 2.27 -5.46
N TYR A 244 -6.90 1.33 -4.86
CA TYR A 244 -5.48 1.12 -5.06
C TYR A 244 -5.25 0.21 -6.26
N ASP A 245 -4.51 0.68 -7.22
CA ASP A 245 -4.08 -0.08 -8.38
C ASP A 245 -2.73 -0.75 -8.09
N MET A 246 -2.74 -2.09 -8.05
CA MET A 246 -1.54 -2.87 -7.70
C MET A 246 -0.43 -2.83 -8.75
N GLU A 247 -0.77 -2.54 -10.01
CA GLU A 247 0.22 -2.49 -11.09
C GLU A 247 1.00 -1.18 -11.05
N THR A 248 0.30 -0.08 -10.82
CA THR A 248 0.89 1.26 -10.88
C THR A 248 1.26 1.84 -9.51
N GLY A 249 0.77 1.23 -8.43
CA GLY A 249 0.90 1.77 -7.07
C GLY A 249 0.02 2.99 -6.79
N LYS A 250 -0.82 3.41 -7.72
CA LYS A 250 -1.64 4.63 -7.60
C LYS A 250 -2.95 4.37 -6.86
N VAL A 251 -3.38 5.36 -6.08
CA VAL A 251 -4.69 5.39 -5.45
C VAL A 251 -5.57 6.44 -6.11
N VAL A 252 -6.73 6.01 -6.61
CA VAL A 252 -7.74 6.89 -7.20
C VAL A 252 -8.86 7.09 -6.19
N PHE A 253 -9.00 8.32 -5.69
CA PHE A 253 -10.10 8.74 -4.82
C PHE A 253 -11.37 9.00 -5.64
N LYS A 254 -12.52 8.72 -5.03
CA LYS A 254 -13.86 8.82 -5.65
C LYS A 254 -14.78 9.69 -4.82
#